data_c11fab344b4953e326df5f6f9da2e53d
#
_entry.id   c11fab344b4953e326df5f6f9da2e53d
#
_cell.length_a   1.000
_cell.length_b   1.000
_cell.length_c   1.000
_cell.angle_alpha   90.00
_cell.angle_beta   90.00
_cell.angle_gamma   90.00
#
_symmetry.space_group_name_H-M   'P 1'
#
loop_
_entity.id
_entity.type
_entity.pdbx_description
1 polymer ?
#
loop_
_entity_poly.entity_id
_entity_poly.type
_entity_poly.pdbx_seq_one_letter_code
_entity_poly.pdbx_strand_id
1 'polypeptide(L)'
;LQVESVAWNSASKIVLYAFCYLICVLLYLKQIKVKRTNSVIYKIYISLLFIIALGFKEQAIILPFTFFAIDYVFGRIRFPNYPLNSRIILEKLPYIIIALAYWAFSAQFEVGSLVLKDSYALQERLLFGMQSMCEYVFRYLAPVKLFYFYPFPYEKGGIPNLSIYSNVIFFIIIIIFFIYNFKRKNKIFVFGFLFFLINISLVLHIIPVPRRFITADRYMYISIIGASISFWWIILYILKKSPQLKIPVYSLVVIYCLFLSIKTVNRVGDWKNSRTLKENVNELINNKL
;
A
#
# COMPACT_ATOMS: atom_id res chain seq x y z
N LEU A 1 2.37 -8.03 10.43
CA LEU A 1 2.69 -6.75 9.77
C LEU A 1 2.08 -5.54 10.48
N GLN A 2 0.85 -5.64 10.98
CA GLN A 2 0.12 -4.47 11.52
C GLN A 2 0.47 -4.13 12.98
N VAL A 3 1.21 -4.99 13.68
CA VAL A 3 1.61 -4.78 15.08
C VAL A 3 2.37 -3.47 15.27
N GLU A 4 3.29 -3.13 14.36
CA GLU A 4 4.04 -1.87 14.39
C GLU A 4 3.11 -0.64 14.42
N SER A 5 2.07 -0.64 13.61
CA SER A 5 1.14 0.50 13.50
C SER A 5 0.26 0.69 14.73
N VAL A 6 0.03 -0.39 15.51
CA VAL A 6 -0.87 -0.38 16.67
C VAL A 6 -0.10 -0.31 17.98
N ALA A 7 0.99 -1.08 18.11
CA ALA A 7 1.76 -1.17 19.34
C ALA A 7 2.70 0.04 19.55
N TRP A 8 3.15 0.67 18.47
CA TRP A 8 4.02 1.84 18.57
C TRP A 8 3.21 3.11 18.74
N ASN A 9 3.29 3.74 19.92
CA ASN A 9 2.51 4.93 20.23
C ASN A 9 2.72 6.08 19.21
N SER A 10 3.95 6.30 18.75
CA SER A 10 4.24 7.31 17.70
C SER A 10 3.63 6.99 16.34
N ALA A 11 3.18 5.76 16.11
CA ALA A 11 2.51 5.34 14.88
C ALA A 11 0.98 5.47 14.94
N SER A 12 0.39 5.91 16.07
CA SER A 12 -1.06 6.09 16.24
C SER A 12 -1.69 6.95 15.17
N LYS A 13 -0.95 7.93 14.62
CA LYS A 13 -1.37 8.74 13.46
C LYS A 13 -1.72 7.89 12.23
N ILE A 14 -1.14 6.68 12.08
CA ILE A 14 -1.46 5.77 10.98
C ILE A 14 -2.87 5.20 11.14
N VAL A 15 -3.23 4.82 12.35
CA VAL A 15 -4.56 4.30 12.66
C VAL A 15 -5.62 5.38 12.47
N LEU A 16 -5.34 6.61 12.92
CA LEU A 16 -6.25 7.74 12.79
C LEU A 16 -6.47 8.15 11.32
N TYR A 17 -5.39 8.27 10.54
CA TYR A 17 -5.56 8.58 9.12
C TYR A 17 -6.29 7.47 8.39
N ALA A 18 -5.98 6.20 8.70
CA ALA A 18 -6.64 5.06 8.08
C ALA A 18 -8.14 5.02 8.39
N PHE A 19 -8.52 5.34 9.61
CA PHE A 19 -9.92 5.46 10.01
C PHE A 19 -10.66 6.51 9.16
N CYS A 20 -10.13 7.74 9.10
CA CYS A 20 -10.73 8.80 8.28
C CYS A 20 -10.76 8.44 6.80
N TYR A 21 -9.66 7.86 6.28
CA TYR A 21 -9.54 7.42 4.89
C TYR A 21 -10.59 6.37 4.53
N LEU A 22 -10.75 5.35 5.36
CA LEU A 22 -11.71 4.28 5.11
C LEU A 22 -13.16 4.78 5.22
N ILE A 23 -13.46 5.73 6.11
CA ILE A 23 -14.77 6.39 6.13
C ILE A 23 -15.02 7.14 4.82
N CYS A 24 -14.03 7.88 4.29
CA CYS A 24 -14.14 8.51 2.97
C CYS A 24 -14.48 7.49 1.88
N VAL A 25 -13.78 6.34 1.87
CA VAL A 25 -14.04 5.24 0.92
C VAL A 25 -15.46 4.70 1.09
N LEU A 26 -15.93 4.46 2.31
CA LEU A 26 -17.28 3.97 2.59
C LEU A 26 -18.37 4.97 2.17
N LEU A 27 -18.19 6.26 2.45
CA LEU A 27 -19.10 7.32 2.02
C LEU A 27 -19.16 7.41 0.50
N TYR A 28 -18.01 7.30 -0.17
CA TYR A 28 -17.94 7.30 -1.63
C TYR A 28 -18.66 6.08 -2.22
N LEU A 29 -18.45 4.88 -1.66
CA LEU A 29 -19.18 3.67 -2.05
C LEU A 29 -20.70 3.83 -1.85
N LYS A 30 -21.14 4.39 -0.73
CA LYS A 30 -22.55 4.67 -0.46
C LYS A 30 -23.13 5.65 -1.49
N GLN A 31 -22.40 6.70 -1.82
CA GLN A 31 -22.79 7.69 -2.82
C GLN A 31 -23.02 7.05 -4.20
N ILE A 32 -22.13 6.13 -4.64
CA ILE A 32 -22.28 5.39 -5.90
C ILE A 32 -23.50 4.48 -5.87
N LYS A 33 -23.66 3.68 -4.80
CA LYS A 33 -24.78 2.72 -4.67
C LYS A 33 -26.15 3.40 -4.69
N VAL A 34 -26.28 4.54 -4.03
CA VAL A 34 -27.53 5.31 -3.98
C VAL A 34 -27.74 6.17 -5.24
N LYS A 35 -26.81 6.11 -6.21
CA LYS A 35 -26.81 6.93 -7.43
C LYS A 35 -26.86 8.45 -7.16
N ARG A 36 -26.38 8.90 -6.00
CA ARG A 36 -26.29 10.31 -5.59
C ARG A 36 -24.91 10.90 -5.80
N THR A 37 -24.29 10.61 -6.94
CA THR A 37 -22.90 11.01 -7.24
C THR A 37 -22.67 12.53 -7.25
N ASN A 38 -23.72 13.31 -7.47
CA ASN A 38 -23.67 14.78 -7.45
C ASN A 38 -24.12 15.39 -6.12
N SER A 39 -24.38 14.60 -5.08
CA SER A 39 -24.79 15.14 -3.79
C SER A 39 -23.68 15.98 -3.17
N VAL A 40 -23.91 17.27 -3.03
CA VAL A 40 -22.99 18.25 -2.44
C VAL A 40 -22.66 17.88 -0.99
N ILE A 41 -23.63 17.40 -0.24
CA ILE A 41 -23.48 17.00 1.17
C ILE A 41 -22.40 15.89 1.30
N TYR A 42 -22.48 14.83 0.48
CA TYR A 42 -21.46 13.76 0.52
C TYR A 42 -20.07 14.29 0.15
N LYS A 43 -19.99 15.20 -0.84
CA LYS A 43 -18.71 15.80 -1.23
C LYS A 43 -18.11 16.61 -0.09
N ILE A 44 -18.91 17.40 0.62
CA ILE A 44 -18.46 18.18 1.78
C ILE A 44 -17.93 17.24 2.88
N TYR A 45 -18.69 16.23 3.29
CA TYR A 45 -18.26 15.30 4.34
C TYR A 45 -16.97 14.56 3.96
N ILE A 46 -16.87 14.07 2.73
CA ILE A 46 -15.66 13.40 2.25
C ILE A 46 -14.48 14.38 2.23
N SER A 47 -14.68 15.62 1.78
CA SER A 47 -13.62 16.64 1.75
C SER A 47 -13.11 16.99 3.15
N LEU A 48 -14.01 17.19 4.12
CA LEU A 48 -13.64 17.47 5.50
C LEU A 48 -12.84 16.32 6.13
N LEU A 49 -13.33 15.08 5.98
CA LEU A 49 -12.62 13.90 6.48
C LEU A 49 -11.29 13.68 5.77
N PHE A 50 -11.20 14.01 4.49
CA PHE A 50 -9.96 13.92 3.73
C PHE A 50 -8.92 14.93 4.23
N ILE A 51 -9.32 16.17 4.52
CA ILE A 51 -8.43 17.18 5.11
C ILE A 51 -7.94 16.70 6.49
N ILE A 52 -8.83 16.15 7.33
CA ILE A 52 -8.46 15.58 8.63
C ILE A 52 -7.47 14.42 8.44
N ALA A 53 -7.69 13.53 7.48
CA ALA A 53 -6.79 12.41 7.17
C ALA A 53 -5.40 12.90 6.75
N LEU A 54 -5.32 13.95 5.91
CA LEU A 54 -4.07 14.60 5.51
C LEU A 54 -3.33 15.22 6.70
N GLY A 55 -4.06 15.80 7.67
CA GLY A 55 -3.48 16.33 8.91
C GLY A 55 -2.83 15.25 9.77
N PHE A 56 -3.32 14.01 9.75
CA PHE A 56 -2.69 12.89 10.44
C PHE A 56 -1.50 12.31 9.66
N LYS A 57 -1.64 12.18 8.33
CA LYS A 57 -0.59 11.57 7.51
C LYS A 57 -0.68 11.94 6.03
N GLU A 58 0.47 12.33 5.48
CA GLU A 58 0.64 12.69 4.07
C GLU A 58 0.21 11.60 3.09
N GLN A 59 0.27 10.32 3.49
CA GLN A 59 -0.15 9.18 2.67
C GLN A 59 -1.63 9.26 2.25
N ALA A 60 -2.47 10.02 2.95
CA ALA A 60 -3.86 10.21 2.55
C ALA A 60 -4.03 10.89 1.18
N ILE A 61 -3.01 11.60 0.68
CA ILE A 61 -3.04 12.36 -0.59
C ILE A 61 -3.48 11.52 -1.80
N ILE A 62 -3.29 10.20 -1.72
CA ILE A 62 -3.65 9.24 -2.80
C ILE A 62 -5.14 8.89 -2.84
N LEU A 63 -5.96 9.37 -1.91
CA LEU A 63 -7.39 9.04 -1.83
C LEU A 63 -8.16 9.27 -3.15
N PRO A 64 -7.95 10.37 -3.90
CA PRO A 64 -8.63 10.56 -5.18
C PRO A 64 -8.38 9.43 -6.19
N PHE A 65 -7.16 8.89 -6.23
CA PHE A 65 -6.81 7.76 -7.11
C PHE A 65 -7.53 6.47 -6.70
N THR A 66 -7.74 6.26 -5.40
CA THR A 66 -8.54 5.14 -4.90
C THR A 66 -9.99 5.24 -5.35
N PHE A 67 -10.56 6.44 -5.44
CA PHE A 67 -11.90 6.63 -5.99
C PHE A 67 -11.99 6.24 -7.47
N PHE A 68 -10.95 6.51 -8.28
CA PHE A 68 -10.90 6.03 -9.66
C PHE A 68 -10.84 4.49 -9.73
N ALA A 69 -10.08 3.84 -8.86
CA ALA A 69 -10.05 2.38 -8.80
C ALA A 69 -11.42 1.79 -8.43
N ILE A 70 -12.15 2.42 -7.52
CA ILE A 70 -13.53 2.05 -7.17
C ILE A 70 -14.46 2.22 -8.37
N ASP A 71 -14.40 3.34 -9.09
CA ASP A 71 -15.22 3.57 -10.28
C ASP A 71 -14.98 2.54 -11.38
N TYR A 72 -13.74 2.07 -11.51
CA TYR A 72 -13.42 0.99 -12.45
C TYR A 72 -14.18 -0.31 -12.10
N VAL A 73 -14.20 -0.71 -10.84
CA VAL A 73 -14.91 -1.94 -10.40
C VAL A 73 -16.41 -1.82 -10.63
N PHE A 74 -16.98 -0.67 -10.29
CA PHE A 74 -18.42 -0.43 -10.49
C PHE A 74 -18.80 -0.20 -11.97
N GLY A 75 -17.83 -0.29 -12.90
CA GLY A 75 -18.05 -0.16 -14.33
C GLY A 75 -18.41 1.25 -14.81
N ARG A 76 -18.17 2.26 -13.94
CA ARG A 76 -18.29 3.67 -14.32
C ARG A 76 -17.17 4.09 -15.26
N ILE A 77 -15.97 3.48 -15.13
CA ILE A 77 -14.84 3.60 -16.04
C ILE A 77 -14.73 2.31 -16.85
N ARG A 78 -14.75 2.43 -18.18
CA ARG A 78 -14.72 1.30 -19.11
C ARG A 78 -13.46 1.31 -19.99
N PHE A 79 -12.33 1.52 -19.35
CA PHE A 79 -11.02 1.50 -20.03
C PHE A 79 -10.68 0.08 -20.55
N PRO A 80 -10.05 -0.09 -21.74
CA PRO A 80 -9.59 0.92 -22.70
C PRO A 80 -10.64 1.33 -23.76
N ASN A 81 -11.83 0.73 -23.78
CA ASN A 81 -12.77 0.85 -24.89
C ASN A 81 -13.47 2.21 -25.00
N TYR A 82 -13.50 2.99 -23.92
CA TYR A 82 -14.15 4.30 -23.90
C TYR A 82 -13.27 5.34 -23.22
N PRO A 83 -13.24 6.59 -23.70
CA PRO A 83 -12.53 7.66 -23.02
C PRO A 83 -13.11 7.91 -21.63
N LEU A 84 -12.28 8.42 -20.74
CA LEU A 84 -12.68 8.77 -19.38
C LEU A 84 -13.76 9.86 -19.45
N ASN A 85 -14.95 9.59 -18.88
CA ASN A 85 -16.05 10.54 -18.91
C ASN A 85 -15.67 11.77 -18.04
N SER A 86 -15.79 12.97 -18.63
CA SER A 86 -15.50 14.24 -17.94
C SER A 86 -16.27 14.41 -16.63
N ARG A 87 -17.49 13.92 -16.54
CA ARG A 87 -18.29 13.94 -15.28
C ARG A 87 -17.59 13.18 -14.15
N ILE A 88 -16.95 12.06 -14.46
CA ILE A 88 -16.22 11.27 -13.45
C ILE A 88 -15.01 12.03 -12.94
N ILE A 89 -14.32 12.77 -13.80
CA ILE A 89 -13.20 13.63 -13.41
C ILE A 89 -13.70 14.79 -12.55
N LEU A 90 -14.76 15.49 -12.98
CA LEU A 90 -15.35 16.62 -12.26
C LEU A 90 -15.87 16.25 -10.87
N GLU A 91 -16.36 15.02 -10.70
CA GLU A 91 -16.76 14.51 -9.37
C GLU A 91 -15.59 14.43 -8.39
N LYS A 92 -14.36 14.14 -8.87
CA LYS A 92 -13.15 14.04 -8.04
C LYS A 92 -12.39 15.34 -7.93
N LEU A 93 -12.75 16.35 -8.71
CA LEU A 93 -12.05 17.62 -8.77
C LEU A 93 -11.83 18.26 -7.38
N PRO A 94 -12.83 18.31 -6.47
CA PRO A 94 -12.62 18.86 -5.13
C PRO A 94 -11.51 18.12 -4.36
N TYR A 95 -11.46 16.81 -4.45
CA TYR A 95 -10.46 15.99 -3.75
C TYR A 95 -9.06 16.14 -4.39
N ILE A 96 -9.00 16.25 -5.72
CA ILE A 96 -7.75 16.51 -6.44
C ILE A 96 -7.20 17.89 -6.06
N ILE A 97 -8.05 18.93 -5.99
CA ILE A 97 -7.63 20.28 -5.58
C ILE A 97 -7.10 20.26 -4.15
N ILE A 98 -7.78 19.58 -3.21
CA ILE A 98 -7.30 19.44 -1.82
C ILE A 98 -5.94 18.73 -1.79
N ALA A 99 -5.77 17.65 -2.55
CA ALA A 99 -4.51 16.92 -2.63
C ALA A 99 -3.37 17.78 -3.17
N LEU A 100 -3.61 18.53 -4.26
CA LEU A 100 -2.63 19.43 -4.86
C LEU A 100 -2.29 20.60 -3.93
N ALA A 101 -3.28 21.20 -3.26
CA ALA A 101 -3.06 22.25 -2.28
C ALA A 101 -2.21 21.76 -1.10
N TYR A 102 -2.50 20.58 -0.59
CA TYR A 102 -1.70 19.97 0.47
C TYR A 102 -0.27 19.66 0.00
N TRP A 103 -0.10 19.13 -1.22
CA TRP A 103 1.21 18.85 -1.80
C TRP A 103 2.04 20.15 -1.95
N ALA A 104 1.44 21.20 -2.48
CA ALA A 104 2.10 22.49 -2.63
C ALA A 104 2.49 23.11 -1.28
N PHE A 105 1.62 22.97 -0.26
CA PHE A 105 1.92 23.40 1.10
C PHE A 105 3.09 22.60 1.70
N SER A 106 3.06 21.26 1.62
CA SER A 106 4.14 20.39 2.13
C SER A 106 5.48 20.66 1.44
N ALA A 107 5.48 20.89 0.12
CA ALA A 107 6.69 21.16 -0.64
C ALA A 107 7.45 22.39 -0.14
N GLN A 108 6.77 23.41 0.39
CA GLN A 108 7.43 24.62 0.94
C GLN A 108 8.32 24.30 2.15
N PHE A 109 7.97 23.28 2.95
CA PHE A 109 8.75 22.86 4.10
C PHE A 109 9.89 21.89 3.75
N GLU A 110 9.80 21.21 2.61
CA GLU A 110 10.83 20.25 2.17
C GLU A 110 11.94 20.91 1.34
N VAL A 111 11.69 22.02 0.69
CA VAL A 111 12.68 22.75 -0.18
C VAL A 111 13.93 23.19 0.58
N GLY A 112 13.85 23.39 1.90
CA GLY A 112 15.01 23.71 2.76
C GLY A 112 15.78 22.50 3.28
N SER A 113 15.29 21.28 3.08
CA SER A 113 15.97 20.09 3.55
C SER A 113 17.09 19.69 2.57
N LEU A 114 18.28 19.39 3.10
CA LEU A 114 19.48 18.91 2.39
C LEU A 114 19.25 17.64 1.53
N VAL A 115 18.04 17.12 1.55
CA VAL A 115 17.58 15.84 1.03
C VAL A 115 17.62 15.73 -0.48
N LEU A 116 17.34 16.83 -1.20
CA LEU A 116 17.34 16.81 -2.67
C LEU A 116 18.77 16.74 -3.25
N LYS A 117 19.78 17.21 -2.51
CA LYS A 117 21.19 17.18 -2.94
C LYS A 117 21.82 15.78 -2.85
N ASP A 118 21.32 14.93 -1.92
CA ASP A 118 21.86 13.60 -1.65
C ASP A 118 20.94 12.45 -2.11
N SER A 119 19.98 12.72 -2.99
CA SER A 119 19.09 11.67 -3.49
C SER A 119 19.82 10.68 -4.42
N TYR A 120 19.43 9.43 -4.36
CA TYR A 120 19.85 8.40 -5.33
C TYR A 120 19.43 8.77 -6.75
N ALA A 121 20.18 8.32 -7.76
CA ALA A 121 19.81 8.51 -9.16
C ALA A 121 18.44 7.88 -9.48
N LEU A 122 17.75 8.39 -10.51
CA LEU A 122 16.42 7.88 -10.89
C LEU A 122 16.42 6.36 -11.12
N GLN A 123 17.47 5.82 -11.73
CA GLN A 123 17.61 4.38 -11.98
C GLN A 123 17.67 3.58 -10.67
N GLU A 124 18.45 4.03 -9.69
CA GLU A 124 18.54 3.40 -8.36
C GLU A 124 17.18 3.46 -7.65
N ARG A 125 16.48 4.60 -7.73
CA ARG A 125 15.15 4.77 -7.12
C ARG A 125 14.10 3.84 -7.74
N LEU A 126 14.16 3.62 -9.06
CA LEU A 126 13.28 2.66 -9.72
C LEU A 126 13.57 1.22 -9.27
N LEU A 127 14.85 0.84 -9.15
CA LEU A 127 15.23 -0.45 -8.59
C LEU A 127 14.74 -0.63 -7.15
N PHE A 128 14.91 0.39 -6.31
CA PHE A 128 14.38 0.38 -4.93
C PHE A 128 12.86 0.28 -4.88
N GLY A 129 12.17 0.93 -5.82
CA GLY A 129 10.70 0.82 -5.95
C GLY A 129 10.26 -0.60 -6.26
N MET A 130 10.90 -1.25 -7.22
CA MET A 130 10.62 -2.65 -7.58
C MET A 130 10.94 -3.59 -6.42
N GLN A 131 12.10 -3.44 -5.79
CA GLN A 131 12.50 -4.23 -4.63
C GLN A 131 11.51 -4.04 -3.47
N SER A 132 11.20 -2.80 -3.11
CA SER A 132 10.28 -2.50 -2.00
C SER A 132 8.91 -3.12 -2.23
N MET A 133 8.37 -3.04 -3.46
CA MET A 133 7.10 -3.66 -3.79
C MET A 133 7.13 -5.18 -3.60
N CYS A 134 8.20 -5.84 -4.07
CA CYS A 134 8.38 -7.27 -3.90
C CYS A 134 8.51 -7.66 -2.42
N GLU A 135 9.30 -6.91 -1.64
CA GLU A 135 9.45 -7.14 -0.22
C GLU A 135 8.13 -7.00 0.54
N TYR A 136 7.28 -6.03 0.18
CA TYR A 136 5.96 -5.89 0.78
C TYR A 136 5.05 -7.09 0.45
N VAL A 137 5.09 -7.59 -0.79
CA VAL A 137 4.33 -8.78 -1.18
C VAL A 137 4.85 -10.02 -0.44
N PHE A 138 6.17 -10.20 -0.37
CA PHE A 138 6.76 -11.33 0.36
C PHE A 138 6.42 -11.31 1.85
N ARG A 139 6.53 -10.16 2.51
CA ARG A 139 6.17 -10.04 3.93
C ARG A 139 4.67 -10.21 4.17
N TYR A 140 3.84 -9.83 3.22
CA TYR A 140 2.41 -10.13 3.29
C TYR A 140 2.14 -11.64 3.25
N LEU A 141 2.81 -12.36 2.35
CA LEU A 141 2.64 -13.81 2.18
C LEU A 141 3.37 -14.62 3.26
N ALA A 142 4.55 -14.18 3.71
CA ALA A 142 5.37 -14.90 4.65
C ALA A 142 6.06 -13.94 5.65
N PRO A 143 5.36 -13.47 6.71
CA PRO A 143 5.92 -12.57 7.70
C PRO A 143 6.83 -13.33 8.70
N VAL A 144 7.93 -13.91 8.19
CA VAL A 144 8.83 -14.75 9.01
C VAL A 144 9.75 -13.88 9.86
N LYS A 145 10.43 -12.92 9.22
CA LYS A 145 11.36 -12.00 9.88
C LYS A 145 10.86 -10.56 9.69
N LEU A 146 10.41 -9.93 10.77
CA LEU A 146 9.91 -8.56 10.78
C LEU A 146 10.80 -7.70 11.67
N PHE A 147 11.26 -6.57 11.13
CA PHE A 147 12.09 -5.61 11.84
C PHE A 147 11.41 -4.24 11.83
N TYR A 148 11.82 -3.34 12.72
CA TYR A 148 11.33 -1.97 12.67
C TYR A 148 12.12 -1.08 11.69
N PHE A 149 13.31 -1.55 11.26
CA PHE A 149 14.21 -0.84 10.39
C PHE A 149 14.77 -1.78 9.33
N TYR A 150 14.63 -1.38 8.07
CA TYR A 150 15.17 -2.12 6.92
C TYR A 150 16.11 -1.18 6.15
N PRO A 151 17.45 -1.34 6.27
CA PRO A 151 18.41 -0.47 5.61
C PRO A 151 18.33 -0.60 4.09
N PHE A 152 18.85 0.41 3.39
CA PHE A 152 19.03 0.32 1.95
C PHE A 152 19.98 -0.84 1.60
N PRO A 153 19.74 -1.52 0.46
CA PRO A 153 20.49 -2.70 0.08
C PRO A 153 21.94 -2.41 -0.31
N TYR A 154 22.23 -1.18 -0.74
CA TYR A 154 23.58 -0.68 -1.05
C TYR A 154 23.64 0.83 -0.87
N GLU A 155 24.84 1.36 -0.73
CA GLU A 155 25.10 2.79 -0.63
C GLU A 155 25.02 3.46 -2.02
N LYS A 156 24.87 4.78 -2.05
CA LYS A 156 24.77 5.59 -3.27
C LYS A 156 26.00 5.35 -4.18
N GLY A 157 25.73 5.00 -5.45
CA GLY A 157 26.76 4.65 -6.41
C GLY A 157 27.38 3.27 -6.24
N GLY A 158 26.89 2.48 -5.27
CA GLY A 158 27.33 1.09 -5.07
C GLY A 158 26.77 0.13 -6.12
N ILE A 159 27.28 -1.09 -6.13
CA ILE A 159 26.85 -2.14 -7.05
C ILE A 159 25.61 -2.85 -6.46
N PRO A 160 24.51 -2.98 -7.21
CA PRO A 160 23.34 -3.71 -6.78
C PRO A 160 23.65 -5.19 -6.51
N ASN A 161 23.19 -5.71 -5.38
CA ASN A 161 23.33 -7.12 -5.03
C ASN A 161 22.48 -8.01 -5.95
N LEU A 162 22.85 -9.27 -6.13
CA LEU A 162 22.13 -10.25 -6.95
C LEU A 162 20.66 -10.39 -6.55
N SER A 163 20.34 -10.21 -5.26
CA SER A 163 18.96 -10.23 -4.74
C SER A 163 18.06 -9.14 -5.35
N ILE A 164 18.62 -8.01 -5.78
CA ILE A 164 17.85 -6.94 -6.43
C ILE A 164 17.37 -7.39 -7.80
N TYR A 165 18.24 -8.03 -8.56
CA TYR A 165 17.87 -8.53 -9.90
C TYR A 165 16.80 -9.62 -9.82
N SER A 166 16.83 -10.51 -8.81
CA SER A 166 15.76 -11.48 -8.58
C SER A 166 14.43 -10.80 -8.25
N ASN A 167 14.45 -9.72 -7.47
CA ASN A 167 13.26 -8.92 -7.18
C ASN A 167 12.70 -8.22 -8.43
N VAL A 168 13.56 -7.73 -9.33
CA VAL A 168 13.12 -7.15 -10.62
C VAL A 168 12.41 -8.20 -11.46
N ILE A 169 12.94 -9.42 -11.56
CA ILE A 169 12.28 -10.51 -12.29
C ILE A 169 10.91 -10.82 -11.67
N PHE A 170 10.85 -10.92 -10.34
CA PHE A 170 9.57 -11.16 -9.63
C PHE A 170 8.58 -10.02 -9.84
N PHE A 171 9.03 -8.77 -9.82
CA PHE A 171 8.21 -7.61 -10.14
C PHE A 171 7.60 -7.70 -11.54
N ILE A 172 8.41 -8.08 -12.54
CA ILE A 172 7.95 -8.27 -13.92
C ILE A 172 6.87 -9.36 -13.98
N ILE A 173 7.05 -10.47 -13.27
CA ILE A 173 6.04 -11.54 -13.18
C ILE A 173 4.73 -11.01 -12.58
N ILE A 174 4.79 -10.22 -11.51
CA ILE A 174 3.60 -9.59 -10.90
C ILE A 174 2.88 -8.70 -11.92
N ILE A 175 3.62 -7.88 -12.66
CA ILE A 175 3.03 -6.97 -13.67
C ILE A 175 2.41 -7.76 -14.83
N ILE A 176 3.07 -8.80 -15.33
CA ILE A 176 2.51 -9.67 -16.38
C ILE A 176 1.21 -10.31 -15.88
N PHE A 177 1.19 -10.83 -14.66
CA PHE A 177 0.00 -11.42 -14.05
C PHE A 177 -1.14 -10.40 -13.87
N PHE A 178 -0.80 -9.17 -13.48
CA PHE A 178 -1.76 -8.07 -13.43
C PHE A 178 -2.35 -7.76 -14.82
N ILE A 179 -1.51 -7.59 -15.85
CA ILE A 179 -1.94 -7.29 -17.22
C ILE A 179 -2.83 -8.42 -17.77
N TYR A 180 -2.48 -9.69 -17.51
CA TYR A 180 -3.29 -10.83 -17.88
C TYR A 180 -4.70 -10.75 -17.26
N ASN A 181 -4.82 -10.50 -15.96
CA ASN A 181 -6.09 -10.39 -15.27
C ASN A 181 -6.88 -9.13 -15.69
N PHE A 182 -6.18 -8.04 -15.99
CA PHE A 182 -6.80 -6.82 -16.55
C PHE A 182 -7.45 -7.09 -17.91
N LYS A 183 -6.73 -7.76 -18.83
CA LYS A 183 -7.28 -8.17 -20.15
C LYS A 183 -8.45 -9.15 -20.01
N ARG A 184 -8.43 -10.03 -19.02
CA ARG A 184 -9.52 -10.96 -18.68
C ARG A 184 -10.71 -10.29 -17.98
N LYS A 185 -10.64 -8.97 -17.71
CA LYS A 185 -11.68 -8.19 -17.02
C LYS A 185 -12.03 -8.72 -15.63
N ASN A 186 -11.07 -9.30 -14.93
CA ASN A 186 -11.21 -9.79 -13.55
C ASN A 186 -11.23 -8.61 -12.57
N LYS A 187 -12.35 -7.86 -12.55
CA LYS A 187 -12.48 -6.57 -11.86
C LYS A 187 -12.09 -6.60 -10.39
N ILE A 188 -12.44 -7.67 -9.66
CA ILE A 188 -12.16 -7.78 -8.22
C ILE A 188 -10.65 -7.89 -7.99
N PHE A 189 -9.95 -8.76 -8.74
CA PHE A 189 -8.50 -8.89 -8.66
C PHE A 189 -7.81 -7.57 -9.02
N VAL A 190 -8.21 -6.97 -10.14
CA VAL A 190 -7.64 -5.71 -10.63
C VAL A 190 -7.84 -4.59 -9.61
N PHE A 191 -9.00 -4.51 -8.99
CA PHE A 191 -9.26 -3.55 -7.93
C PHE A 191 -8.35 -3.76 -6.72
N GLY A 192 -8.29 -4.99 -6.21
CA GLY A 192 -7.44 -5.29 -5.07
C GLY A 192 -5.98 -4.92 -5.33
N PHE A 193 -5.48 -5.26 -6.53
CA PHE A 193 -4.11 -4.92 -6.92
C PHE A 193 -3.90 -3.40 -7.09
N LEU A 194 -4.82 -2.70 -7.74
CA LEU A 194 -4.76 -1.25 -7.86
C LEU A 194 -4.85 -0.56 -6.50
N PHE A 195 -5.74 -1.03 -5.62
CA PHE A 195 -5.86 -0.50 -4.27
C PHE A 195 -4.55 -0.70 -3.48
N PHE A 196 -3.94 -1.89 -3.58
CA PHE A 196 -2.62 -2.14 -2.99
C PHE A 196 -1.57 -1.19 -3.56
N LEU A 197 -1.43 -1.13 -4.88
CA LEU A 197 -0.41 -0.34 -5.57
C LEU A 197 -0.56 1.17 -5.28
N ILE A 198 -1.78 1.71 -5.37
CA ILE A 198 -2.06 3.12 -5.08
C ILE A 198 -1.65 3.45 -3.65
N ASN A 199 -2.07 2.63 -2.66
CA ASN A 199 -1.82 2.92 -1.25
C ASN A 199 -0.38 2.67 -0.79
N ILE A 200 0.46 2.00 -1.59
CA ILE A 200 1.89 1.83 -1.31
C ILE A 200 2.78 2.75 -2.15
N SER A 201 2.27 3.36 -3.23
CA SER A 201 3.06 4.08 -4.23
C SER A 201 3.96 5.18 -3.68
N LEU A 202 3.48 5.95 -2.71
CA LEU A 202 4.25 7.05 -2.11
C LEU A 202 5.48 6.61 -1.30
N VAL A 203 5.53 5.34 -0.93
CA VAL A 203 6.60 4.80 -0.07
C VAL A 203 7.58 3.91 -0.81
N LEU A 204 7.41 3.77 -2.12
CA LEU A 204 8.28 2.95 -2.99
C LEU A 204 9.59 3.64 -3.40
N HIS A 205 9.95 4.80 -2.81
CA HIS A 205 11.16 5.57 -3.12
C HIS A 205 11.30 6.08 -4.57
N ILE A 206 10.28 5.98 -5.41
CA ILE A 206 10.28 6.57 -6.75
C ILE A 206 10.36 8.10 -6.63
N ILE A 207 9.61 8.67 -5.69
CA ILE A 207 9.71 10.07 -5.28
C ILE A 207 10.77 10.16 -4.18
N PRO A 208 11.79 11.04 -4.29
CA PRO A 208 12.81 11.18 -3.27
C PRO A 208 12.18 11.73 -1.98
N VAL A 209 12.28 10.97 -0.92
CA VAL A 209 11.83 11.36 0.43
C VAL A 209 12.98 11.06 1.38
N PRO A 210 13.28 11.97 2.35
CA PRO A 210 14.35 11.78 3.30
C PRO A 210 14.07 10.62 4.27
N ARG A 211 14.49 9.43 3.92
CA ARG A 211 14.31 8.25 4.76
C ARG A 211 15.60 7.47 4.86
N ARG A 212 15.88 6.96 6.08
CA ARG A 212 17.06 6.12 6.36
C ARG A 212 16.81 4.62 6.12
N PHE A 213 15.62 4.25 5.67
CA PHE A 213 15.18 2.85 5.48
C PHE A 213 14.38 2.70 4.19
N ILE A 214 14.53 1.56 3.55
CA ILE A 214 13.88 1.28 2.27
C ILE A 214 12.40 0.93 2.43
N THR A 215 12.06 0.18 3.48
CA THR A 215 10.68 -0.27 3.74
C THR A 215 10.36 -0.19 5.23
N ALA A 216 9.07 -0.14 5.57
CA ALA A 216 8.59 -0.28 6.95
C ALA A 216 7.21 -0.95 6.94
N ASP A 217 6.98 -1.87 7.88
CA ASP A 217 5.77 -2.67 7.93
C ASP A 217 4.51 -1.82 8.09
N ARG A 218 4.59 -0.73 8.83
CA ARG A 218 3.50 0.23 9.04
C ARG A 218 2.94 0.87 7.78
N TYR A 219 3.71 0.92 6.69
CA TYR A 219 3.25 1.50 5.42
C TYR A 219 2.24 0.61 4.69
N MET A 220 2.17 -0.67 5.04
CA MET A 220 1.17 -1.58 4.50
C MET A 220 -0.20 -1.48 5.17
N TYR A 221 -0.40 -0.61 6.16
CA TYR A 221 -1.61 -0.62 6.99
C TYR A 221 -2.92 -0.55 6.20
N ILE A 222 -3.03 0.31 5.20
CA ILE A 222 -4.20 0.38 4.31
C ILE A 222 -4.02 -0.54 3.10
N SER A 223 -2.84 -0.56 2.48
CA SER A 223 -2.60 -1.30 1.24
C SER A 223 -2.83 -2.81 1.38
N ILE A 224 -2.66 -3.36 2.60
CA ILE A 224 -2.92 -4.79 2.88
C ILE A 224 -4.36 -5.21 2.55
N ILE A 225 -5.33 -4.29 2.64
CA ILE A 225 -6.73 -4.55 2.26
C ILE A 225 -6.80 -4.94 0.78
N GLY A 226 -6.10 -4.20 -0.08
CA GLY A 226 -6.03 -4.50 -1.51
C GLY A 226 -5.32 -5.81 -1.81
N ALA A 227 -4.18 -6.05 -1.15
CA ALA A 227 -3.46 -7.32 -1.26
C ALA A 227 -4.37 -8.51 -0.86
N SER A 228 -5.11 -8.37 0.24
CA SER A 228 -6.04 -9.42 0.74
C SER A 228 -7.20 -9.67 -0.22
N ILE A 229 -7.76 -8.63 -0.84
CA ILE A 229 -8.82 -8.78 -1.85
C ILE A 229 -8.28 -9.55 -3.07
N SER A 230 -7.08 -9.21 -3.55
CA SER A 230 -6.46 -9.89 -4.70
C SER A 230 -6.13 -11.35 -4.37
N PHE A 231 -5.57 -11.60 -3.18
CA PHE A 231 -5.22 -12.95 -2.73
C PHE A 231 -6.46 -13.83 -2.54
N TRP A 232 -7.52 -13.29 -1.92
CA TRP A 232 -8.77 -13.99 -1.76
C TRP A 232 -9.43 -14.33 -3.09
N TRP A 233 -9.37 -13.42 -4.06
CA TRP A 233 -9.86 -13.69 -5.42
C TRP A 233 -9.10 -14.87 -6.06
N ILE A 234 -7.76 -14.95 -5.90
CA ILE A 234 -6.97 -16.08 -6.41
C ILE A 234 -7.45 -17.40 -5.80
N ILE A 235 -7.65 -17.43 -4.48
CA ILE A 235 -8.19 -18.62 -3.78
C ILE A 235 -9.53 -19.03 -4.37
N LEU A 236 -10.47 -18.09 -4.50
CA LEU A 236 -11.80 -18.38 -5.06
C LEU A 236 -11.73 -18.86 -6.51
N TYR A 237 -10.82 -18.30 -7.30
CA TYR A 237 -10.60 -18.74 -8.68
C TYR A 237 -10.11 -20.18 -8.75
N ILE A 238 -9.15 -20.58 -7.91
CA ILE A 238 -8.65 -21.96 -7.79
C ILE A 238 -9.77 -22.91 -7.38
N LEU A 239 -10.54 -22.56 -6.35
CA LEU A 239 -11.63 -23.37 -5.86
C LEU A 239 -12.76 -23.55 -6.87
N LYS A 240 -13.01 -22.51 -7.71
CA LYS A 240 -14.00 -22.61 -8.79
C LYS A 240 -13.53 -23.57 -9.88
N LYS A 241 -12.23 -23.58 -10.19
CA LYS A 241 -11.64 -24.45 -11.22
C LYS A 241 -11.47 -25.89 -10.76
N SER A 242 -11.18 -26.08 -9.48
CA SER A 242 -10.92 -27.41 -8.87
C SER A 242 -11.67 -27.55 -7.54
N PRO A 243 -12.98 -27.86 -7.56
CA PRO A 243 -13.82 -27.94 -6.35
C PRO A 243 -13.35 -28.99 -5.33
N GLN A 244 -12.64 -30.02 -5.77
CA GLN A 244 -12.06 -31.06 -4.92
C GLN A 244 -10.99 -30.51 -3.95
N LEU A 245 -10.40 -29.37 -4.25
CA LEU A 245 -9.40 -28.72 -3.41
C LEU A 245 -10.00 -27.87 -2.27
N LYS A 246 -11.34 -27.85 -2.08
CA LYS A 246 -11.99 -27.01 -1.05
C LYS A 246 -11.46 -27.33 0.34
N ILE A 247 -11.47 -28.60 0.75
CA ILE A 247 -11.04 -29.00 2.10
C ILE A 247 -9.55 -28.65 2.31
N PRO A 248 -8.60 -29.10 1.46
CA PRO A 248 -7.18 -28.80 1.67
C PRO A 248 -6.89 -27.30 1.65
N VAL A 249 -7.54 -26.52 0.77
CA VAL A 249 -7.31 -25.06 0.71
C VAL A 249 -7.84 -24.37 1.97
N TYR A 250 -9.05 -24.70 2.44
CA TYR A 250 -9.55 -24.10 3.68
C TYR A 250 -8.73 -24.52 4.90
N SER A 251 -8.29 -25.79 4.98
CA SER A 251 -7.38 -26.24 6.04
C SER A 251 -6.06 -25.45 6.03
N LEU A 252 -5.47 -25.23 4.83
CA LEU A 252 -4.28 -24.42 4.68
C LEU A 252 -4.49 -22.97 5.15
N VAL A 253 -5.63 -22.36 4.80
CA VAL A 253 -5.99 -21.00 5.24
C VAL A 253 -6.10 -20.94 6.77
N VAL A 254 -6.74 -21.93 7.40
CA VAL A 254 -6.85 -21.98 8.87
C VAL A 254 -5.47 -22.13 9.52
N ILE A 255 -4.64 -23.04 9.03
CA ILE A 255 -3.26 -23.24 9.54
C ILE A 255 -2.45 -21.93 9.36
N TYR A 256 -2.59 -21.27 8.23
CA TYR A 256 -1.91 -19.99 7.98
C TYR A 256 -2.41 -18.88 8.92
N CYS A 257 -3.72 -18.81 9.20
CA CYS A 257 -4.26 -17.86 10.18
C CYS A 257 -3.73 -18.13 11.59
N LEU A 258 -3.63 -19.41 12.01
CA LEU A 258 -3.02 -19.77 13.28
C LEU A 258 -1.54 -19.38 13.36
N PHE A 259 -0.77 -19.64 12.30
CA PHE A 259 0.61 -19.20 12.19
C PHE A 259 0.74 -17.67 12.33
N LEU A 260 -0.10 -16.91 11.63
CA LEU A 260 -0.12 -15.45 11.73
C LEU A 260 -0.49 -14.97 13.13
N SER A 261 -1.41 -15.64 13.81
CA SER A 261 -1.82 -15.31 15.18
C SER A 261 -0.66 -15.48 16.16
N ILE A 262 0.05 -16.63 16.09
CA ILE A 262 1.25 -16.87 16.92
C ILE A 262 2.32 -15.82 16.64
N LYS A 263 2.61 -15.53 15.36
CA LYS A 263 3.56 -14.49 14.98
C LYS A 263 3.18 -13.11 15.50
N THR A 264 1.88 -12.78 15.49
CA THR A 264 1.36 -11.50 16.01
C THR A 264 1.60 -11.38 17.51
N VAL A 265 1.27 -12.41 18.29
CA VAL A 265 1.50 -12.42 19.74
C VAL A 265 2.98 -12.24 20.07
N ASN A 266 3.86 -12.99 19.42
CA ASN A 266 5.29 -12.86 19.60
C ASN A 266 5.80 -11.45 19.24
N ARG A 267 5.30 -10.90 18.11
CA ARG A 267 5.70 -9.56 17.65
C ARG A 267 5.26 -8.44 18.58
N VAL A 268 4.15 -8.58 19.31
CA VAL A 268 3.75 -7.61 20.36
C VAL A 268 4.82 -7.53 21.45
N GLY A 269 5.45 -8.66 21.82
CA GLY A 269 6.54 -8.70 22.76
C GLY A 269 7.75 -7.85 22.34
N ASP A 270 8.08 -7.82 21.04
CA ASP A 270 9.19 -7.02 20.50
C ASP A 270 8.98 -5.51 20.72
N TRP A 271 7.73 -5.06 20.74
CA TRP A 271 7.34 -3.64 20.92
C TRP A 271 7.15 -3.23 22.36
N LYS A 272 7.51 -4.08 23.34
CA LYS A 272 7.35 -3.80 24.75
C LYS A 272 8.23 -2.65 25.24
N ASN A 273 9.47 -2.55 24.75
CA ASN A 273 10.39 -1.48 25.09
C ASN A 273 11.45 -1.24 24.01
N SER A 274 12.18 -0.11 24.11
CA SER A 274 13.20 0.28 23.13
C SER A 274 14.43 -0.64 23.11
N ARG A 275 14.68 -1.39 24.19
CA ARG A 275 15.82 -2.31 24.29
C ARG A 275 15.56 -3.54 23.42
N THR A 276 14.41 -4.18 23.56
CA THR A 276 14.03 -5.35 22.73
C THR A 276 14.00 -5.01 21.24
N LEU A 277 13.54 -3.80 20.87
CA LEU A 277 13.56 -3.35 19.47
C LEU A 277 14.99 -3.21 18.91
N LYS A 278 15.94 -2.68 19.71
CA LYS A 278 17.34 -2.53 19.30
C LYS A 278 18.03 -3.89 19.19
N GLU A 279 17.77 -4.81 20.10
CA GLU A 279 18.30 -6.17 20.06
C GLU A 279 17.91 -6.88 18.76
N ASN A 280 16.63 -6.79 18.34
CA ASN A 280 16.14 -7.34 17.07
C ASN A 280 16.84 -6.74 15.84
N VAL A 281 17.20 -5.45 15.86
CA VAL A 281 17.93 -4.84 14.73
C VAL A 281 19.39 -5.26 14.71
N ASN A 282 20.04 -5.38 15.87
CA ASN A 282 21.40 -5.83 15.96
C ASN A 282 21.55 -7.27 15.41
N GLU A 283 20.58 -8.15 15.67
CA GLU A 283 20.52 -9.47 15.07
C GLU A 283 20.47 -9.41 13.52
N LEU A 284 19.71 -8.43 12.96
CA LEU A 284 19.63 -8.26 11.50
C LEU A 284 20.96 -7.78 10.91
N ILE A 285 21.63 -6.85 11.59
CA ILE A 285 22.92 -6.31 11.13
C ILE A 285 24.00 -7.39 11.21
N ASN A 286 24.09 -8.12 12.31
CA ASN A 286 25.06 -9.17 12.51
C ASN A 286 24.87 -10.38 11.57
N ASN A 287 23.63 -10.67 11.15
CA ASN A 287 23.34 -11.74 10.20
C ASN A 287 23.52 -11.32 8.71
N LYS A 288 23.82 -10.04 8.43
CA LYS A 288 24.13 -9.53 7.09
C LYS A 288 25.64 -9.34 6.84
N LEU A 289 26.45 -9.37 7.90
CA LEU A 289 27.92 -9.41 7.87
C LEU A 289 28.41 -10.86 7.84
#